data_78125fab4639fea2300fdc84423aa74e
#
_entry.id   78125fab4639fea2300fdc84423aa74e
#
_cell.length_a   1.000
_cell.length_b   1.000
_cell.length_c   1.000
_cell.angle_alpha   90.00
_cell.angle_beta   90.00
_cell.angle_gamma   90.00
#
_symmetry.space_group_name_H-M   'P 1'
#
loop_
_entity.id
_entity.type
_entity.pdbx_description
1 polymer ?
#
loop_
_entity_poly.entity_id
_entity_poly.type
_entity_poly.pdbx_seq_one_letter_code
_entity_poly.pdbx_strand_id
1 'polypeptide(L)'
;MAVNNSDYLNVIERKIIDELRIFFNTHHSSANNDVVKVYGQFPEPEELKFPSVVIEQVGSGFEQKMMGEKVTFGGTTYTGELYGVAFVINILIDKDTEYNIGTSPQGTTNAKYKQRRLLNWMMLNIANTITSIDWATAVSSVPAGLSYNPRYDASVEVVESHLRAWRDVGYLPAFQWYGATAEFSLIFKNYR
;
A
#
# COMPACT_ATOMS: atom_id res chain seq x y z
N MET A 1 -5.31 27.09 -1.75
CA MET A 1 -4.35 26.28 -2.53
C MET A 1 -5.06 25.80 -3.76
N ALA A 2 -4.48 25.96 -4.93
CA ALA A 2 -5.06 25.35 -6.12
C ALA A 2 -4.87 23.83 -5.97
N VAL A 3 -5.97 23.10 -5.92
CA VAL A 3 -5.96 21.65 -5.95
C VAL A 3 -5.46 21.25 -7.33
N ASN A 4 -4.23 20.76 -7.42
CA ASN A 4 -3.68 20.33 -8.69
C ASN A 4 -4.17 18.89 -8.94
N ASN A 5 -5.25 18.76 -9.71
CA ASN A 5 -5.95 17.49 -9.98
C ASN A 5 -5.05 16.36 -10.55
N SER A 6 -3.86 16.69 -11.02
CA SER A 6 -2.93 15.72 -11.59
C SER A 6 -2.19 14.87 -10.56
N ASP A 7 -2.31 15.17 -9.27
CA ASP A 7 -1.46 14.53 -8.24
C ASP A 7 -2.18 13.53 -7.32
N TYR A 8 -3.51 13.41 -7.41
CA TYR A 8 -4.30 12.52 -6.53
C TYR A 8 -3.86 11.06 -6.60
N LEU A 9 -3.58 10.57 -7.79
CA LEU A 9 -3.18 9.17 -7.99
C LEU A 9 -1.85 8.90 -7.29
N ASN A 10 -0.89 9.81 -7.42
CA ASN A 10 0.39 9.72 -6.74
C ASN A 10 0.23 9.82 -5.21
N VAL A 11 -0.68 10.67 -4.74
CA VAL A 11 -0.97 10.82 -3.30
C VAL A 11 -1.55 9.52 -2.73
N ILE A 12 -2.50 8.90 -3.42
CA ILE A 12 -3.14 7.65 -3.00
C ILE A 12 -2.12 6.50 -2.98
N GLU A 13 -1.38 6.33 -4.06
CA GLU A 13 -0.33 5.30 -4.16
C GLU A 13 0.69 5.45 -3.02
N ARG A 14 1.18 6.66 -2.81
CA ARG A 14 2.13 6.96 -1.75
C ARG A 14 1.58 6.68 -0.37
N LYS A 15 0.33 7.02 -0.10
CA LYS A 15 -0.28 6.74 1.19
C LYS A 15 -0.31 5.24 1.47
N ILE A 16 -0.67 4.43 0.48
CA ILE A 16 -0.63 2.96 0.60
C ILE A 16 0.79 2.48 0.92
N ILE A 17 1.78 2.96 0.17
CA ILE A 17 3.18 2.59 0.35
C ILE A 17 3.69 2.99 1.74
N ASP A 18 3.39 4.20 2.18
CA ASP A 18 3.89 4.72 3.45
C ASP A 18 3.23 4.03 4.64
N GLU A 19 1.94 3.74 4.60
CA GLU A 19 1.26 2.96 5.64
C GLU A 19 1.84 1.55 5.77
N LEU A 20 2.12 0.89 4.66
CA LEU A 20 2.77 -0.42 4.67
C LEU A 20 4.22 -0.34 5.18
N ARG A 21 4.97 0.69 4.83
CA ARG A 21 6.32 0.92 5.36
C ARG A 21 6.30 1.16 6.87
N ILE A 22 5.37 1.98 7.35
CA ILE A 22 5.17 2.23 8.79
C ILE A 22 4.86 0.93 9.50
N PHE A 23 3.92 0.14 8.97
CA PHE A 23 3.56 -1.15 9.55
C PHE A 23 4.78 -2.08 9.65
N PHE A 24 5.50 -2.30 8.56
CA PHE A 24 6.63 -3.21 8.55
C PHE A 24 7.81 -2.70 9.40
N ASN A 25 8.06 -1.39 9.46
CA ASN A 25 9.06 -0.81 10.35
C ASN A 25 8.69 -0.99 11.82
N THR A 26 7.43 -0.82 12.17
CA THR A 26 6.95 -0.98 13.56
C THR A 26 7.02 -2.43 14.03
N HIS A 27 6.78 -3.38 13.12
CA HIS A 27 6.79 -4.81 13.43
C HIS A 27 8.11 -5.50 13.04
N HIS A 28 9.11 -4.72 12.66
CA HIS A 28 10.45 -5.21 12.37
C HIS A 28 11.16 -5.64 13.66
N SER A 29 11.68 -6.87 13.67
CA SER A 29 12.56 -7.32 14.73
C SER A 29 14.01 -6.96 14.41
N SER A 30 14.73 -6.47 15.41
CA SER A 30 16.17 -6.21 15.29
C SER A 30 17.02 -7.46 14.99
N ALA A 31 16.41 -8.65 15.11
CA ALA A 31 17.04 -9.91 14.70
C ALA A 31 17.00 -10.14 13.18
N ASN A 32 16.27 -9.34 12.42
CA ASN A 32 16.27 -9.38 10.97
C ASN A 32 17.38 -8.49 10.40
N ASN A 33 17.99 -8.92 9.32
CA ASN A 33 18.98 -8.12 8.62
C ASN A 33 18.33 -6.92 7.90
N ASP A 34 17.12 -7.13 7.38
CA ASP A 34 16.39 -6.13 6.60
C ASP A 34 14.91 -6.08 6.98
N VAL A 35 14.32 -4.89 6.82
CA VAL A 35 12.88 -4.68 6.88
C VAL A 35 12.25 -5.14 5.57
N VAL A 36 10.99 -5.57 5.59
CA VAL A 36 10.21 -5.81 4.38
C VAL A 36 10.25 -4.56 3.50
N LYS A 37 10.68 -4.72 2.25
CA LYS A 37 10.76 -3.61 1.30
C LYS A 37 9.43 -3.39 0.62
N VAL A 38 9.02 -2.14 0.52
CA VAL A 38 7.78 -1.75 -0.18
C VAL A 38 8.15 -0.82 -1.33
N TYR A 39 7.83 -1.26 -2.55
CA TYR A 39 8.13 -0.56 -3.80
C TYR A 39 6.83 -0.08 -4.47
N GLY A 40 6.87 1.08 -5.12
CA GLY A 40 5.77 1.62 -5.94
C GLY A 40 5.79 1.12 -7.39
N GLN A 41 6.81 0.40 -7.76
CA GLN A 41 6.96 -0.28 -9.06
C GLN A 41 7.96 -1.41 -8.92
N PHE A 42 8.00 -2.34 -9.87
CA PHE A 42 9.04 -3.35 -9.86
C PHE A 42 10.42 -2.68 -9.97
N PRO A 43 11.30 -2.88 -8.98
CA PRO A 43 12.68 -2.40 -9.07
C PRO A 43 13.44 -3.23 -10.13
N GLU A 44 14.60 -2.72 -10.53
CA GLU A 44 15.53 -3.53 -11.32
C GLU A 44 15.87 -4.83 -10.58
N PRO A 45 16.08 -5.96 -11.28
CA PRO A 45 16.28 -7.26 -10.64
C PRO A 45 17.39 -7.27 -9.59
N GLU A 46 18.42 -6.46 -9.80
CA GLU A 46 19.57 -6.33 -8.90
C GLU A 46 19.25 -5.54 -7.62
N GLU A 47 18.23 -4.72 -7.66
CA GLU A 47 17.77 -3.90 -6.52
C GLU A 47 16.65 -4.58 -5.71
N LEU A 48 16.08 -5.66 -6.25
CA LEU A 48 15.01 -6.41 -5.58
C LEU A 48 15.54 -7.11 -4.34
N LYS A 49 15.03 -6.73 -3.18
CA LYS A 49 15.36 -7.34 -1.88
C LYS A 49 14.17 -8.07 -1.32
N PHE A 50 14.39 -9.18 -0.65
CA PHE A 50 13.36 -10.03 -0.04
C PHE A 50 13.37 -9.94 1.49
N PRO A 51 12.20 -10.07 2.13
CA PRO A 51 10.86 -10.12 1.55
C PRO A 51 10.44 -8.75 1.03
N SER A 52 9.58 -8.71 0.01
CA SER A 52 9.14 -7.45 -0.59
C SER A 52 7.67 -7.42 -0.94
N VAL A 53 7.14 -6.21 -1.02
CA VAL A 53 5.82 -5.88 -1.54
C VAL A 53 5.99 -4.89 -2.66
N VAL A 54 5.41 -5.17 -3.82
CA VAL A 54 5.40 -4.27 -4.98
C VAL A 54 3.97 -3.85 -5.26
N ILE A 55 3.73 -2.55 -5.32
CA ILE A 55 2.42 -1.96 -5.57
C ILE A 55 2.48 -1.25 -6.91
N GLU A 56 1.62 -1.64 -7.82
CA GLU A 56 1.57 -1.08 -9.16
C GLU A 56 0.19 -0.55 -9.47
N GLN A 57 0.09 0.69 -9.90
CA GLN A 57 -1.14 1.22 -10.43
C GLN A 57 -1.40 0.60 -11.79
N VAL A 58 -2.54 -0.11 -11.92
CA VAL A 58 -2.89 -0.83 -13.15
C VAL A 58 -4.02 -0.17 -13.93
N GLY A 59 -4.73 0.76 -13.31
CA GLY A 59 -5.80 1.49 -13.98
C GLY A 59 -6.30 2.66 -13.16
N SER A 60 -6.78 3.65 -13.87
CA SER A 60 -7.50 4.77 -13.29
C SER A 60 -8.48 5.32 -14.31
N GLY A 61 -9.59 5.84 -13.86
CA GLY A 61 -10.59 6.38 -14.75
C GLY A 61 -11.73 7.10 -14.04
N PHE A 62 -12.45 7.84 -14.84
CA PHE A 62 -13.66 8.50 -14.42
C PHE A 62 -14.78 7.47 -14.26
N GLU A 63 -15.39 7.43 -13.07
CA GLU A 63 -16.49 6.50 -12.79
C GLU A 63 -17.84 7.17 -13.00
N GLN A 64 -18.07 8.32 -12.36
CA GLN A 64 -19.36 8.99 -12.45
C GLN A 64 -19.25 10.48 -12.11
N LYS A 65 -20.00 11.32 -12.82
CA LYS A 65 -20.26 12.70 -12.42
C LYS A 65 -21.17 12.72 -11.19
N MET A 66 -20.76 13.45 -10.17
CA MET A 66 -21.60 13.72 -9.01
C MET A 66 -22.53 14.88 -9.37
N MET A 67 -23.76 14.56 -9.78
CA MET A 67 -24.73 15.56 -10.20
C MET A 67 -25.06 16.50 -9.04
N GLY A 68 -24.77 17.80 -9.23
CA GLY A 68 -25.14 18.86 -8.32
C GLY A 68 -24.23 19.08 -7.12
N GLU A 69 -23.23 18.22 -6.90
CA GLU A 69 -22.26 18.48 -5.85
C GLU A 69 -21.26 19.55 -6.27
N LYS A 70 -21.31 20.66 -5.55
CA LYS A 70 -20.36 21.78 -5.74
C LYS A 70 -19.75 22.11 -4.39
N VAL A 71 -18.44 22.24 -4.38
CA VAL A 71 -17.70 22.62 -3.18
C VAL A 71 -16.93 23.92 -3.47
N THR A 72 -16.99 24.86 -2.55
CA THR A 72 -16.27 26.13 -2.70
C THR A 72 -15.08 26.16 -1.76
N PHE A 73 -13.87 26.27 -2.35
CA PHE A 73 -12.63 26.47 -1.62
C PHE A 73 -11.97 27.78 -2.08
N GLY A 74 -11.57 28.62 -1.14
CA GLY A 74 -10.86 29.86 -1.46
C GLY A 74 -11.57 30.78 -2.44
N GLY A 75 -12.91 30.76 -2.48
CA GLY A 75 -13.72 31.57 -3.41
C GLY A 75 -13.94 30.95 -4.80
N THR A 76 -13.36 29.78 -5.08
CA THR A 76 -13.57 29.03 -6.33
C THR A 76 -14.52 27.86 -6.10
N THR A 77 -15.49 27.69 -6.99
CA THR A 77 -16.45 26.59 -6.94
C THR A 77 -15.99 25.46 -7.86
N TYR A 78 -15.88 24.27 -7.29
CA TYR A 78 -15.48 23.03 -7.97
C TYR A 78 -16.68 22.11 -8.14
N THR A 79 -16.67 21.32 -9.21
CA THR A 79 -17.67 20.26 -9.43
C THR A 79 -17.09 18.93 -9.00
N GLY A 80 -17.83 18.17 -8.19
CA GLY A 80 -17.43 16.84 -7.74
C GLY A 80 -17.57 15.79 -8.84
N GLU A 81 -16.59 14.92 -8.94
CA GLU A 81 -16.57 13.74 -9.80
C GLU A 81 -16.12 12.52 -8.99
N LEU A 82 -16.67 11.34 -9.28
CA LEU A 82 -16.14 10.07 -8.76
C LEU A 82 -15.07 9.55 -9.70
N TYR A 83 -13.93 9.22 -9.13
CA TYR A 83 -12.79 8.72 -9.87
C TYR A 83 -12.31 7.42 -9.25
N GLY A 84 -12.15 6.38 -10.09
CA GLY A 84 -11.67 5.06 -9.68
C GLY A 84 -10.20 4.87 -9.96
N VAL A 85 -9.51 4.15 -9.07
CA VAL A 85 -8.14 3.70 -9.28
C VAL A 85 -7.99 2.27 -8.80
N ALA A 86 -7.19 1.49 -9.53
CA ALA A 86 -6.87 0.12 -9.19
C ALA A 86 -5.35 -0.09 -9.10
N PHE A 87 -4.96 -0.86 -8.09
CA PHE A 87 -3.58 -1.27 -7.84
C PHE A 87 -3.48 -2.78 -7.79
N VAL A 88 -2.39 -3.33 -8.28
CA VAL A 88 -1.99 -4.70 -8.03
C VAL A 88 -0.93 -4.71 -6.93
N ILE A 89 -1.14 -5.56 -5.95
CA ILE A 89 -0.23 -5.75 -4.81
C ILE A 89 0.41 -7.12 -4.98
N ASN A 90 1.72 -7.13 -5.18
CA ASN A 90 2.50 -8.34 -5.31
C ASN A 90 3.36 -8.55 -4.08
N ILE A 91 3.32 -9.74 -3.50
CA ILE A 91 4.22 -10.16 -2.41
C ILE A 91 5.24 -11.13 -3.01
N LEU A 92 6.51 -10.89 -2.74
CA LEU A 92 7.61 -11.72 -3.21
C LEU A 92 8.50 -12.13 -2.04
N ILE A 93 8.75 -13.42 -1.92
CA ILE A 93 9.56 -14.00 -0.85
C ILE A 93 10.51 -15.02 -1.48
N ASP A 94 11.80 -14.82 -1.28
CA ASP A 94 12.80 -15.82 -1.65
C ASP A 94 12.65 -17.09 -0.82
N LYS A 95 12.96 -18.25 -1.39
CA LYS A 95 12.81 -19.55 -0.73
C LYS A 95 13.59 -19.69 0.58
N ASP A 96 14.73 -19.00 0.67
CA ASP A 96 15.65 -19.07 1.81
C ASP A 96 15.41 -17.96 2.83
N THR A 97 14.50 -17.01 2.52
CA THR A 97 14.18 -15.90 3.41
C THR A 97 13.57 -16.40 4.71
N GLU A 98 14.24 -16.11 5.80
CA GLU A 98 13.76 -16.31 7.17
C GLU A 98 13.52 -14.93 7.80
N TYR A 99 12.31 -14.68 8.24
CA TYR A 99 11.92 -13.40 8.79
C TYR A 99 11.40 -13.54 10.22
N ASN A 100 12.00 -12.78 11.12
CA ASN A 100 11.60 -12.74 12.52
C ASN A 100 10.55 -11.65 12.73
N ILE A 101 9.34 -12.04 13.10
CA ILE A 101 8.20 -11.13 13.32
C ILE A 101 8.13 -10.61 14.76
N GLY A 102 9.16 -10.85 15.57
CA GLY A 102 9.13 -10.48 16.98
C GLY A 102 8.27 -11.44 17.80
N THR A 103 7.10 -11.01 18.23
CA THR A 103 6.16 -11.86 18.98
C THR A 103 5.06 -12.37 18.06
N SER A 104 4.91 -13.69 17.97
CA SER A 104 3.81 -14.29 17.19
C SER A 104 2.46 -14.04 17.84
N PRO A 105 1.34 -14.15 17.09
CA PRO A 105 0.00 -14.10 17.65
C PRO A 105 -0.24 -15.11 18.78
N GLN A 106 0.53 -16.19 18.81
CA GLN A 106 0.49 -17.22 19.87
C GLN A 106 1.40 -16.89 21.07
N GLY A 107 1.99 -15.68 21.11
CA GLY A 107 2.85 -15.25 22.21
C GLY A 107 4.28 -15.78 22.17
N THR A 108 4.70 -16.46 21.10
CA THR A 108 6.08 -16.93 20.95
C THR A 108 6.98 -15.75 20.59
N THR A 109 7.92 -15.43 21.47
CA THR A 109 8.92 -14.38 21.23
C THR A 109 9.93 -14.84 20.17
N ASN A 110 10.35 -13.91 19.29
CA ASN A 110 11.27 -14.17 18.19
C ASN A 110 10.78 -15.29 17.24
N ALA A 111 9.49 -15.28 16.94
CA ALA A 111 8.94 -16.25 15.99
C ALA A 111 9.49 -16.01 14.58
N LYS A 112 10.12 -17.04 14.03
CA LYS A 112 10.68 -17.02 12.68
C LYS A 112 9.71 -17.63 11.69
N TYR A 113 9.41 -16.88 10.64
CA TYR A 113 8.55 -17.33 9.58
C TYR A 113 9.36 -17.46 8.28
N LYS A 114 9.03 -18.51 7.53
CA LYS A 114 9.66 -18.87 6.24
C LYS A 114 8.58 -19.17 5.22
N GLN A 115 8.93 -19.01 3.95
CA GLN A 115 8.15 -19.50 2.83
C GLN A 115 6.64 -19.20 2.95
N ARG A 116 5.78 -20.19 2.79
CA ARG A 116 4.33 -20.05 2.84
C ARG A 116 3.82 -19.45 4.16
N ARG A 117 4.45 -19.76 5.29
CA ARG A 117 4.05 -19.16 6.58
C ARG A 117 4.32 -17.68 6.63
N LEU A 118 5.44 -17.23 6.07
CA LEU A 118 5.76 -15.82 5.93
C LEU A 118 4.81 -15.14 4.96
N LEU A 119 4.52 -15.78 3.81
CA LEU A 119 3.58 -15.29 2.81
C LEU A 119 2.20 -15.05 3.43
N ASN A 120 1.65 -16.03 4.15
CA ASN A 120 0.35 -15.92 4.80
C ASN A 120 0.31 -14.79 5.85
N TRP A 121 1.39 -14.64 6.61
CA TRP A 121 1.51 -13.54 7.58
C TRP A 121 1.53 -12.17 6.86
N MET A 122 2.28 -12.04 5.78
CA MET A 122 2.31 -10.80 4.99
C MET A 122 0.95 -10.51 4.36
N MET A 123 0.31 -11.49 3.72
CA MET A 123 -1.02 -11.31 3.11
C MET A 123 -2.04 -10.76 4.12
N LEU A 124 -2.12 -11.38 5.31
CA LEU A 124 -3.06 -10.96 6.35
C LEU A 124 -2.80 -9.54 6.82
N ASN A 125 -1.52 -9.22 7.09
CA ASN A 125 -1.18 -7.92 7.64
C ASN A 125 -1.27 -6.79 6.60
N ILE A 126 -0.93 -7.06 5.37
CA ILE A 126 -1.14 -6.10 4.27
C ILE A 126 -2.63 -5.83 4.09
N ALA A 127 -3.47 -6.87 4.08
CA ALA A 127 -4.91 -6.71 3.98
C ALA A 127 -5.46 -5.84 5.13
N ASN A 128 -5.07 -6.15 6.37
CA ASN A 128 -5.50 -5.39 7.54
C ASN A 128 -5.03 -3.93 7.48
N THR A 129 -3.77 -3.69 7.10
CA THR A 129 -3.22 -2.34 7.00
C THR A 129 -3.96 -1.52 5.95
N ILE A 130 -4.12 -2.06 4.73
CA ILE A 130 -4.75 -1.33 3.63
C ILE A 130 -6.23 -1.05 3.92
N THR A 131 -6.97 -2.00 4.48
CA THR A 131 -8.39 -1.82 4.81
C THR A 131 -8.62 -0.89 6.00
N SER A 132 -7.61 -0.66 6.83
CA SER A 132 -7.66 0.25 7.98
C SER A 132 -7.09 1.64 7.69
N ILE A 133 -6.67 1.95 6.46
CA ILE A 133 -6.14 3.27 6.13
C ILE A 133 -7.20 4.35 6.41
N ASP A 134 -6.84 5.30 7.26
CA ASP A 134 -7.61 6.53 7.41
C ASP A 134 -7.26 7.51 6.29
N TRP A 135 -8.12 7.55 5.28
CA TRP A 135 -7.93 8.40 4.11
C TRP A 135 -8.13 9.88 4.40
N ALA A 136 -8.86 10.22 5.46
CA ALA A 136 -9.16 11.60 5.85
C ALA A 136 -7.99 12.27 6.57
N THR A 137 -7.14 11.47 7.22
CA THR A 137 -6.02 11.98 8.02
C THR A 137 -4.73 11.94 7.23
N ALA A 138 -4.01 13.05 7.17
CA ALA A 138 -2.65 13.09 6.68
C ALA A 138 -1.75 12.22 7.58
N VAL A 139 -0.80 11.48 6.99
CA VAL A 139 0.21 10.77 7.77
C VAL A 139 1.04 11.80 8.53
N SER A 140 0.84 11.87 9.84
CA SER A 140 1.43 12.91 10.69
C SER A 140 2.90 12.72 11.02
N SER A 141 3.46 11.53 10.72
CA SER A 141 4.87 11.24 11.02
C SER A 141 5.49 10.38 9.94
N VAL A 142 6.46 10.94 9.26
CA VAL A 142 7.37 10.16 8.40
C VAL A 142 8.32 9.40 9.33
N PRO A 143 8.48 8.07 9.21
CA PRO A 143 9.46 7.33 9.98
C PRO A 143 10.86 7.93 9.84
N ALA A 144 11.62 7.97 10.94
CA ALA A 144 12.98 8.49 10.94
C ALA A 144 13.82 7.78 9.85
N GLY A 145 14.44 8.56 8.96
CA GLY A 145 15.25 8.04 7.86
C GLY A 145 14.57 8.06 6.49
N LEU A 146 13.28 8.36 6.41
CA LEU A 146 12.62 8.63 5.14
C LEU A 146 12.64 10.15 4.90
N SER A 147 13.36 10.60 3.88
CA SER A 147 13.50 12.02 3.52
C SER A 147 12.27 12.64 2.85
N TYR A 148 11.12 11.98 2.94
CA TYR A 148 9.90 12.34 2.24
C TYR A 148 8.91 13.01 3.19
N ASN A 149 8.50 14.23 2.84
CA ASN A 149 7.41 14.95 3.50
C ASN A 149 6.16 14.87 2.62
N PRO A 150 5.25 13.91 2.89
CA PRO A 150 4.03 13.80 2.11
C PRO A 150 3.17 15.04 2.34
N ARG A 151 2.97 15.82 1.31
CA ARG A 151 1.89 16.80 1.28
C ARG A 151 0.61 16.05 0.90
N TYR A 152 -0.01 15.42 1.89
CA TYR A 152 -1.36 14.92 1.69
C TYR A 152 -2.29 16.13 1.69
N ASP A 153 -2.90 16.39 0.58
CA ASP A 153 -3.99 17.33 0.54
C ASP A 153 -5.19 16.63 1.22
N ALA A 154 -5.76 17.28 2.23
CA ALA A 154 -6.92 16.79 2.97
C ALA A 154 -8.19 16.66 2.08
N SER A 155 -8.07 16.92 0.80
CA SER A 155 -9.14 16.93 -0.19
C SER A 155 -9.45 15.56 -0.82
N VAL A 156 -8.71 14.50 -0.53
CA VAL A 156 -9.02 13.15 -1.05
C VAL A 156 -10.02 12.47 -0.15
N GLU A 157 -11.29 12.49 -0.55
CA GLU A 157 -12.37 11.80 0.13
C GLU A 157 -12.62 10.47 -0.55
N VAL A 158 -12.21 9.37 0.09
CA VAL A 158 -12.48 8.02 -0.40
C VAL A 158 -13.91 7.63 -0.06
N VAL A 159 -14.66 7.23 -1.06
CA VAL A 159 -16.05 6.80 -0.96
C VAL A 159 -16.14 5.30 -0.73
N GLU A 160 -15.29 4.56 -1.43
CA GLU A 160 -15.31 3.11 -1.42
C GLU A 160 -13.91 2.55 -1.64
N SER A 161 -13.59 1.46 -0.97
CA SER A 161 -12.34 0.73 -1.17
C SER A 161 -12.55 -0.77 -1.06
N HIS A 162 -11.95 -1.52 -1.96
CA HIS A 162 -12.06 -2.97 -2.02
C HIS A 162 -10.70 -3.63 -2.20
N LEU A 163 -10.40 -4.57 -1.33
CA LEU A 163 -9.31 -5.52 -1.54
C LEU A 163 -9.92 -6.86 -1.95
N ARG A 164 -9.63 -7.31 -3.16
CA ARG A 164 -10.04 -8.62 -3.63
C ARG A 164 -9.22 -9.72 -2.96
N ALA A 165 -9.77 -10.92 -2.94
CA ALA A 165 -9.08 -12.07 -2.38
C ALA A 165 -7.69 -12.27 -3.00
N TRP A 166 -6.75 -12.65 -2.16
CA TRP A 166 -5.41 -12.99 -2.60
C TRP A 166 -5.41 -14.22 -3.52
N ARG A 167 -4.62 -14.12 -4.58
CA ARG A 167 -4.28 -15.26 -5.42
C ARG A 167 -2.88 -15.72 -5.03
N ASP A 168 -2.78 -16.91 -4.46
CA ASP A 168 -1.51 -17.58 -4.19
C ASP A 168 -0.91 -18.01 -5.54
N VAL A 169 0.22 -17.45 -5.91
CA VAL A 169 0.97 -17.83 -7.12
C VAL A 169 1.79 -19.09 -6.84
N GLY A 170 1.99 -19.40 -5.57
CA GLY A 170 2.77 -20.54 -5.13
C GLY A 170 4.27 -20.34 -5.28
N TYR A 171 4.98 -21.46 -5.36
CA TYR A 171 6.41 -21.47 -5.60
C TYR A 171 6.74 -21.44 -7.09
N LEU A 172 7.57 -20.50 -7.49
CA LEU A 172 8.07 -20.31 -8.85
C LEU A 172 9.50 -20.84 -8.94
N PRO A 173 9.71 -22.10 -9.39
CA PRO A 173 11.01 -22.76 -9.34
C PRO A 173 12.10 -22.04 -10.16
N ALA A 174 11.74 -21.43 -11.28
CA ALA A 174 12.67 -20.70 -12.14
C ALA A 174 13.32 -19.51 -11.43
N PHE A 175 12.60 -18.88 -10.50
CA PHE A 175 13.05 -17.73 -9.75
C PHE A 175 13.36 -18.04 -8.28
N GLN A 176 13.00 -19.23 -7.81
CA GLN A 176 13.09 -19.65 -6.42
C GLN A 176 12.30 -18.76 -5.45
N TRP A 177 11.14 -18.22 -5.88
CA TRP A 177 10.29 -17.35 -5.11
C TRP A 177 8.96 -18.00 -4.75
N TYR A 178 8.42 -17.57 -3.61
CA TYR A 178 7.01 -17.69 -3.27
C TYR A 178 6.34 -16.35 -3.54
N GLY A 179 5.15 -16.39 -4.11
CA GLY A 179 4.43 -15.16 -4.43
C GLY A 179 2.94 -15.24 -4.16
N ALA A 180 2.36 -14.08 -3.91
CA ALA A 180 0.92 -13.88 -3.91
C ALA A 180 0.59 -12.52 -4.50
N THR A 181 -0.56 -12.40 -5.13
CA THR A 181 -1.04 -11.16 -5.71
C THR A 181 -2.49 -10.89 -5.32
N ALA A 182 -2.82 -9.63 -5.10
CA ALA A 182 -4.17 -9.16 -4.92
C ALA A 182 -4.41 -7.86 -5.68
N GLU A 183 -5.66 -7.57 -5.97
CA GLU A 183 -6.10 -6.32 -6.57
C GLU A 183 -6.77 -5.47 -5.50
N PHE A 184 -6.33 -4.23 -5.36
CA PHE A 184 -6.93 -3.22 -4.51
C PHE A 184 -7.47 -2.10 -5.37
N SER A 185 -8.73 -1.75 -5.18
CA SER A 185 -9.36 -0.64 -5.88
C SER A 185 -10.03 0.31 -4.90
N LEU A 186 -10.08 1.57 -5.27
CA LEU A 186 -10.81 2.57 -4.51
C LEU A 186 -11.49 3.57 -5.44
N ILE A 187 -12.58 4.14 -4.95
CA ILE A 187 -13.31 5.24 -5.56
C ILE A 187 -13.21 6.44 -4.63
N PHE A 188 -12.81 7.57 -5.17
CA PHE A 188 -12.66 8.80 -4.42
C PHE A 188 -13.32 9.98 -5.12
N LYS A 189 -13.63 11.01 -4.34
CA LYS A 189 -14.14 12.27 -4.85
C LYS A 189 -13.00 13.12 -5.38
N ASN A 190 -13.12 13.54 -6.62
CA ASN A 190 -12.24 14.51 -7.25
C ASN A 190 -13.04 15.78 -7.53
N TYR A 191 -12.51 16.93 -7.13
CA TYR A 191 -13.14 18.22 -7.32
C TYR A 191 -12.40 19.04 -8.37
N ARG A 192 -13.09 19.37 -9.47
CA ARG A 192 -12.57 20.19 -10.57
C ARG A 192 -13.24 21.56 -10.64
#